data_97368142c36f007a72f253750e597c37
#
_entry.id   97368142c36f007a72f253750e597c37
#
_cell.length_a   1.000
_cell.length_b   1.000
_cell.length_c   1.000
_cell.angle_alpha   90.00
_cell.angle_beta   90.00
_cell.angle_gamma   90.00
#
_symmetry.space_group_name_H-M   'P 1'
#
loop_
_entity.id
_entity.type
_entity.pdbx_description
1 polymer ?
#
loop_
_entity_poly.entity_id
_entity_poly.type
_entity_poly.pdbx_seq_one_letter_code
_entity_poly.pdbx_strand_id
1 'polypeptide(L)'
;EQFGDAQGHGIYNTDARTDIYNLGATLYHLVTGKNPCEPPYEIKPIRQWNPMLSSGFERIIQTRCQPSPEDRYQSCSELLYALDHYNELDDAYKAKAKHKIAAFSVVAGLSILSACCAVIGGVKKGQLKDLDYNNKVNEARDAVDEGDYNKAFECYKAAVDIDPTASDAYIGYMETYAYYYTEDDGNTSANTETAAEKGIRLALKNKDEIKDDVKFKIAMLYYDEVKDYSAAKKYFNMVDESKDFPDQAKQAKYYAAICDSKINKSASFDTNKENIFAFQDYNSDNIDDTNPDKYTNYLNIAYIYLGEISNDPELANRIEVLMDEAMKNLDDNAEVL
;
A
#
# COMPACT_ATOMS: atom_id res chain seq x y z
N GLU A 1 -73.81 -8.67 9.65
CA GLU A 1 -73.42 -9.88 10.39
C GLU A 1 -74.35 -10.23 11.50
N GLN A 2 -74.85 -9.23 12.27
CA GLN A 2 -75.77 -9.48 13.38
C GLN A 2 -77.17 -9.90 12.93
N PHE A 3 -77.58 -9.55 11.73
CA PHE A 3 -78.97 -9.73 11.26
C PHE A 3 -79.14 -10.87 10.27
N GLY A 4 -78.08 -11.56 9.86
CA GLY A 4 -78.12 -12.60 8.85
C GLY A 4 -78.68 -12.12 7.50
N ASP A 5 -78.46 -12.89 6.45
CA ASP A 5 -79.14 -12.65 5.19
C ASP A 5 -80.60 -13.22 5.25
N ALA A 6 -81.42 -12.80 4.32
CA ALA A 6 -82.83 -13.29 4.23
C ALA A 6 -82.96 -14.80 3.95
N GLN A 7 -81.87 -15.51 3.79
CA GLN A 7 -81.70 -16.94 3.50
C GLN A 7 -81.11 -17.73 4.66
N GLY A 8 -80.75 -17.10 5.80
CA GLY A 8 -80.28 -17.76 7.01
C GLY A 8 -78.86 -18.22 6.95
N HIS A 9 -78.08 -17.71 6.02
CA HIS A 9 -76.59 -18.01 5.93
C HIS A 9 -75.82 -16.99 6.75
N GLY A 10 -75.12 -17.51 7.74
CA GLY A 10 -74.01 -16.77 8.36
C GLY A 10 -74.32 -15.95 9.58
N ILE A 11 -74.69 -16.59 10.69
CA ILE A 11 -74.43 -16.01 12.00
C ILE A 11 -72.94 -16.27 12.30
N TYR A 12 -72.09 -15.32 11.92
CA TYR A 12 -70.75 -15.31 12.47
C TYR A 12 -70.84 -14.97 13.96
N ASN A 13 -70.12 -15.67 14.80
CA ASN A 13 -69.97 -15.28 16.20
C ASN A 13 -69.48 -13.83 16.26
N THR A 14 -70.27 -12.95 16.83
CA THR A 14 -69.94 -11.54 17.00
C THR A 14 -68.74 -11.43 17.96
N ASP A 15 -67.71 -10.79 17.51
CA ASP A 15 -66.47 -10.49 18.28
C ASP A 15 -66.13 -9.01 18.12
N ALA A 16 -64.96 -8.61 18.70
CA ALA A 16 -64.44 -7.23 18.60
C ALA A 16 -64.24 -6.74 17.15
N ARG A 17 -64.09 -7.64 16.17
CA ARG A 17 -63.97 -7.31 14.75
C ARG A 17 -65.31 -6.90 14.13
N THR A 18 -66.43 -7.28 14.75
CA THR A 18 -67.73 -6.78 14.37
C THR A 18 -67.90 -5.30 14.72
N ASP A 19 -67.40 -4.86 15.87
CA ASP A 19 -67.44 -3.45 16.27
C ASP A 19 -66.48 -2.61 15.36
N ILE A 20 -65.35 -3.19 14.96
CA ILE A 20 -64.46 -2.58 13.97
C ILE A 20 -65.15 -2.38 12.62
N TYR A 21 -65.93 -3.36 12.15
CA TYR A 21 -66.72 -3.23 10.95
C TYR A 21 -67.82 -2.12 11.10
N ASN A 22 -68.54 -2.11 12.19
CA ASN A 22 -69.62 -1.12 12.43
C ASN A 22 -69.07 0.31 12.48
N LEU A 23 -67.91 0.50 13.09
CA LEU A 23 -67.19 1.78 13.07
C LEU A 23 -66.74 2.15 11.66
N GLY A 24 -66.32 1.16 10.81
CA GLY A 24 -66.00 1.34 9.40
C GLY A 24 -67.17 1.82 8.59
N ALA A 25 -68.31 1.15 8.73
CA ALA A 25 -69.60 1.51 8.08
C ALA A 25 -70.07 2.92 8.47
N THR A 26 -69.88 3.26 9.75
CA THR A 26 -70.22 4.61 10.24
C THR A 26 -69.33 5.67 9.64
N LEU A 27 -68.01 5.45 9.61
CA LEU A 27 -67.06 6.37 8.98
C LEU A 27 -67.34 6.48 7.48
N TYR A 28 -67.65 5.36 6.81
CA TYR A 28 -67.97 5.39 5.39
C TYR A 28 -69.18 6.29 5.14
N HIS A 29 -70.28 6.14 5.94
CA HIS A 29 -71.46 6.99 5.85
C HIS A 29 -71.14 8.47 6.08
N LEU A 30 -70.36 8.79 7.11
CA LEU A 30 -70.02 10.16 7.45
C LEU A 30 -69.21 10.86 6.33
N VAL A 31 -68.32 10.16 5.64
CA VAL A 31 -67.43 10.79 4.62
C VAL A 31 -68.02 10.75 3.20
N THR A 32 -68.96 9.85 2.92
CA THR A 32 -69.52 9.68 1.59
C THR A 32 -71.03 10.13 1.53
N GLY A 33 -71.70 10.25 2.67
CA GLY A 33 -73.14 10.47 2.72
C GLY A 33 -73.98 9.25 2.27
N LYS A 34 -73.30 8.08 2.02
CA LYS A 34 -74.02 6.86 1.58
C LYS A 34 -74.08 5.87 2.72
N ASN A 35 -75.33 5.35 2.93
CA ASN A 35 -75.58 4.37 3.98
C ASN A 35 -75.25 2.95 3.47
N PRO A 36 -74.25 2.25 3.98
CA PRO A 36 -73.90 0.89 3.55
C PRO A 36 -74.88 -0.16 3.99
N CYS A 37 -75.88 0.22 4.86
CA CYS A 37 -76.98 -0.64 5.30
C CYS A 37 -78.24 -0.53 4.43
N GLU A 38 -78.18 0.26 3.35
CA GLU A 38 -79.25 0.40 2.37
C GLU A 38 -78.83 -0.22 1.02
N PRO A 39 -79.84 -0.70 0.24
CA PRO A 39 -79.54 -1.21 -1.10
C PRO A 39 -78.74 -0.24 -1.95
N PRO A 40 -77.72 -0.66 -2.67
CA PRO A 40 -77.30 -2.05 -3.01
C PRO A 40 -76.41 -2.76 -1.99
N TYR A 41 -76.22 -2.26 -0.75
CA TYR A 41 -75.34 -2.82 0.30
C TYR A 41 -73.88 -2.89 -0.07
N GLU A 42 -73.41 -2.04 -1.01
CA GLU A 42 -72.04 -2.04 -1.52
C GLU A 42 -71.22 -0.92 -0.87
N ILE A 43 -70.09 -1.28 -0.42
CA ILE A 43 -69.06 -0.31 0.05
C ILE A 43 -68.07 -0.07 -1.07
N LYS A 44 -68.27 1.03 -1.82
CA LYS A 44 -67.33 1.44 -2.90
C LYS A 44 -66.22 2.25 -2.33
N PRO A 45 -65.07 2.36 -3.07
CA PRO A 45 -63.98 3.23 -2.65
C PRO A 45 -64.47 4.64 -2.34
N ILE A 46 -64.10 5.19 -1.17
CA ILE A 46 -64.64 6.50 -0.72
C ILE A 46 -64.23 7.64 -1.65
N ARG A 47 -63.10 7.51 -2.35
CA ARG A 47 -62.60 8.50 -3.30
C ARG A 47 -63.42 8.57 -4.60
N GLN A 48 -64.27 7.59 -4.87
CA GLN A 48 -65.26 7.72 -5.94
C GLN A 48 -66.33 8.77 -5.64
N TRP A 49 -66.60 9.00 -4.38
CA TRP A 49 -67.57 9.99 -3.91
C TRP A 49 -66.93 11.32 -3.57
N ASN A 50 -65.70 11.25 -2.97
CA ASN A 50 -64.93 12.43 -2.65
C ASN A 50 -63.43 12.22 -2.96
N PRO A 51 -63.00 12.63 -4.17
CA PRO A 51 -61.57 12.47 -4.59
C PRO A 51 -60.55 13.23 -3.73
N MET A 52 -60.98 14.15 -2.89
CA MET A 52 -60.11 14.91 -1.98
C MET A 52 -59.67 14.11 -0.76
N LEU A 53 -60.29 12.99 -0.48
CA LEU A 53 -59.88 12.11 0.61
C LEU A 53 -58.59 11.36 0.28
N SER A 54 -57.76 11.11 1.29
CA SER A 54 -56.48 10.42 1.08
C SER A 54 -56.66 8.95 0.74
N SER A 55 -55.78 8.39 -0.07
CA SER A 55 -55.77 6.96 -0.39
C SER A 55 -55.46 6.10 0.84
N GLY A 56 -54.69 6.62 1.79
CA GLY A 56 -54.42 5.98 3.06
C GLY A 56 -55.66 5.81 3.91
N PHE A 57 -56.48 6.86 4.00
CA PHE A 57 -57.77 6.81 4.73
C PHE A 57 -58.81 5.89 4.03
N GLU A 58 -58.86 5.94 2.69
CA GLU A 58 -59.66 5.00 1.90
C GLU A 58 -59.31 3.56 2.22
N ARG A 59 -58.02 3.22 2.25
CA ARG A 59 -57.54 1.87 2.57
C ARG A 59 -57.98 1.43 3.97
N ILE A 60 -57.92 2.32 4.97
CA ILE A 60 -58.33 2.01 6.32
C ILE A 60 -59.83 1.68 6.34
N ILE A 61 -60.68 2.46 5.71
CA ILE A 61 -62.12 2.21 5.64
C ILE A 61 -62.41 0.90 4.89
N GLN A 62 -61.76 0.66 3.76
CA GLN A 62 -61.93 -0.58 2.99
C GLN A 62 -61.51 -1.82 3.79
N THR A 63 -60.37 -1.80 4.49
CA THR A 63 -59.90 -2.92 5.31
C THR A 63 -60.86 -3.20 6.45
N ARG A 64 -61.43 -2.19 7.07
CA ARG A 64 -62.42 -2.35 8.18
C ARG A 64 -63.71 -2.95 7.70
N CYS A 65 -64.11 -2.62 6.49
CA CYS A 65 -65.40 -3.04 5.92
C CYS A 65 -65.30 -4.32 5.07
N GLN A 66 -64.18 -5.08 5.17
CA GLN A 66 -64.11 -6.36 4.49
C GLN A 66 -65.15 -7.35 4.93
N PRO A 67 -65.74 -8.14 4.02
CA PRO A 67 -66.73 -9.12 4.33
C PRO A 67 -66.24 -10.16 5.35
N SER A 68 -65.01 -10.70 5.17
CA SER A 68 -64.47 -11.66 6.09
C SER A 68 -63.84 -10.96 7.30
N PRO A 69 -64.18 -11.40 8.54
CA PRO A 69 -63.56 -10.87 9.75
C PRO A 69 -62.01 -11.03 9.78
N GLU A 70 -61.50 -12.05 9.12
CA GLU A 70 -60.04 -12.34 9.04
C GLU A 70 -59.30 -11.24 8.27
N ASP A 71 -59.95 -10.60 7.30
CA ASP A 71 -59.35 -9.56 6.44
C ASP A 71 -59.51 -8.15 7.05
N ARG A 72 -60.10 -8.04 8.24
CA ARG A 72 -60.24 -6.79 9.00
C ARG A 72 -59.03 -6.60 9.94
N TYR A 73 -58.95 -5.39 10.52
CA TYR A 73 -58.09 -5.19 11.68
C TYR A 73 -58.46 -6.15 12.80
N GLN A 74 -57.49 -6.84 13.38
CA GLN A 74 -57.78 -7.87 14.38
C GLN A 74 -57.95 -7.29 15.80
N SER A 75 -57.61 -6.02 16.00
CA SER A 75 -57.78 -5.32 17.28
C SER A 75 -57.99 -3.82 17.08
N CYS A 76 -58.59 -3.17 18.09
CA CYS A 76 -58.71 -1.72 18.13
C CYS A 76 -57.32 -1.03 18.20
N SER A 77 -56.31 -1.65 18.79
CA SER A 77 -54.96 -1.12 18.83
C SER A 77 -54.31 -1.10 17.44
N GLU A 78 -54.51 -2.14 16.64
CA GLU A 78 -54.05 -2.19 15.24
C GLU A 78 -54.74 -1.12 14.38
N LEU A 79 -56.03 -0.95 14.58
CA LEU A 79 -56.79 0.09 13.91
C LEU A 79 -56.29 1.49 14.29
N LEU A 80 -56.07 1.75 15.60
CA LEU A 80 -55.59 3.03 16.09
C LEU A 80 -54.21 3.32 15.48
N TYR A 81 -53.32 2.34 15.47
CA TYR A 81 -52.00 2.47 14.81
C TYR A 81 -52.16 2.87 13.34
N ALA A 82 -53.03 2.19 12.59
CA ALA A 82 -53.26 2.52 11.19
C ALA A 82 -53.81 3.95 11.00
N LEU A 83 -54.68 4.41 11.91
CA LEU A 83 -55.21 5.78 11.90
C LEU A 83 -54.13 6.82 12.23
N ASP A 84 -53.30 6.56 13.21
CA ASP A 84 -52.19 7.46 13.57
C ASP A 84 -51.15 7.57 12.44
N HIS A 85 -51.00 6.49 11.63
CA HIS A 85 -50.02 6.39 10.55
C HIS A 85 -50.66 6.39 9.15
N TYR A 86 -51.89 6.92 9.01
CA TYR A 86 -52.62 6.87 7.73
C TYR A 86 -51.87 7.53 6.57
N ASN A 87 -51.02 8.52 6.85
CA ASN A 87 -50.20 9.17 5.84
C ASN A 87 -49.21 8.20 5.21
N GLU A 88 -48.72 7.20 5.94
CA GLU A 88 -47.74 6.20 5.43
C GLU A 88 -48.44 5.22 4.46
N LEU A 89 -49.79 5.07 4.61
CA LEU A 89 -50.59 4.27 3.71
C LEU A 89 -50.94 5.02 2.42
N ASP A 90 -50.72 6.34 2.39
CA ASP A 90 -51.05 7.20 1.26
C ASP A 90 -50.11 6.93 0.07
N ASP A 91 -50.72 6.81 -1.13
CA ASP A 91 -49.99 6.52 -2.35
C ASP A 91 -49.01 7.64 -2.71
N ALA A 92 -49.34 8.90 -2.42
CA ALA A 92 -48.46 10.03 -2.63
C ALA A 92 -47.22 9.98 -1.72
N TYR A 93 -47.38 9.56 -0.46
CA TYR A 93 -46.30 9.36 0.47
C TYR A 93 -45.38 8.21 0.04
N LYS A 94 -45.97 7.08 -0.33
CA LYS A 94 -45.19 5.92 -0.86
C LYS A 94 -44.44 6.25 -2.12
N ALA A 95 -45.03 7.02 -3.04
CA ALA A 95 -44.33 7.46 -4.25
C ALA A 95 -43.12 8.35 -3.91
N LYS A 96 -43.28 9.33 -3.00
CA LYS A 96 -42.16 10.18 -2.54
C LYS A 96 -41.07 9.38 -1.84
N ALA A 97 -41.42 8.40 -1.01
CA ALA A 97 -40.47 7.52 -0.35
C ALA A 97 -39.68 6.69 -1.37
N LYS A 98 -40.34 6.10 -2.37
CA LYS A 98 -39.70 5.38 -3.47
C LYS A 98 -38.71 6.27 -4.25
N HIS A 99 -39.13 7.51 -4.58
CA HIS A 99 -38.23 8.45 -5.27
C HIS A 99 -36.99 8.82 -4.44
N LYS A 100 -37.16 9.02 -3.12
CA LYS A 100 -36.02 9.28 -2.23
C LYS A 100 -35.06 8.11 -2.18
N ILE A 101 -35.55 6.87 -2.06
CA ILE A 101 -34.72 5.66 -2.06
C ILE A 101 -34.01 5.50 -3.41
N ALA A 102 -34.72 5.69 -4.53
CA ALA A 102 -34.10 5.61 -5.86
C ALA A 102 -33.01 6.65 -6.04
N ALA A 103 -33.25 7.91 -5.65
CA ALA A 103 -32.25 8.97 -5.72
C ALA A 103 -31.03 8.64 -4.85
N PHE A 104 -31.23 8.17 -3.62
CA PHE A 104 -30.14 7.73 -2.74
C PHE A 104 -29.33 6.59 -3.35
N SER A 105 -30.00 5.59 -3.93
CA SER A 105 -29.33 4.44 -4.58
C SER A 105 -28.47 4.87 -5.76
N VAL A 106 -28.95 5.83 -6.57
CA VAL A 106 -28.17 6.40 -7.68
C VAL A 106 -26.93 7.13 -7.17
N VAL A 107 -27.08 7.99 -6.17
CA VAL A 107 -25.95 8.73 -5.58
C VAL A 107 -24.93 7.77 -4.96
N ALA A 108 -25.40 6.78 -4.20
CA ALA A 108 -24.52 5.76 -3.60
C ALA A 108 -23.78 4.97 -4.68
N GLY A 109 -24.48 4.54 -5.73
CA GLY A 109 -23.86 3.83 -6.87
C GLY A 109 -22.78 4.66 -7.57
N LEU A 110 -23.06 5.95 -7.84
CA LEU A 110 -22.08 6.87 -8.44
C LEU A 110 -20.87 7.11 -7.53
N SER A 111 -21.08 7.20 -6.22
CA SER A 111 -19.99 7.37 -5.24
C SER A 111 -19.07 6.15 -5.21
N ILE A 112 -19.63 4.94 -5.22
CA ILE A 112 -18.84 3.69 -5.27
C ILE A 112 -18.07 3.61 -6.59
N LEU A 113 -18.72 3.91 -7.71
CA LEU A 113 -18.07 3.91 -9.02
C LEU A 113 -16.90 4.89 -9.07
N SER A 114 -17.09 6.11 -8.55
CA SER A 114 -16.05 7.13 -8.47
C SER A 114 -14.86 6.67 -7.62
N ALA A 115 -15.12 6.04 -6.46
CA ALA A 115 -14.07 5.47 -5.60
C ALA A 115 -13.29 4.36 -6.33
N CYS A 116 -13.98 3.45 -7.02
CA CYS A 116 -13.34 2.40 -7.81
C CYS A 116 -12.46 2.99 -8.94
N CYS A 117 -12.96 3.99 -9.66
CA CYS A 117 -12.19 4.68 -10.71
C CYS A 117 -10.93 5.37 -10.14
N ALA A 118 -11.03 6.00 -8.96
CA ALA A 118 -9.90 6.63 -8.30
C ALA A 118 -8.81 5.60 -7.91
N VAL A 119 -9.21 4.45 -7.35
CA VAL A 119 -8.28 3.37 -7.00
C VAL A 119 -7.62 2.78 -8.25
N ILE A 120 -8.39 2.45 -9.28
CA ILE A 120 -7.87 1.91 -10.55
C ILE A 120 -6.93 2.92 -11.21
N GLY A 121 -7.30 4.20 -11.22
CA GLY A 121 -6.48 5.29 -11.76
C GLY A 121 -5.15 5.45 -11.01
N GLY A 122 -5.18 5.36 -9.68
CA GLY A 122 -3.98 5.41 -8.83
C GLY A 122 -3.03 4.25 -9.09
N VAL A 123 -3.56 3.02 -9.13
CA VAL A 123 -2.76 1.80 -9.42
C VAL A 123 -2.14 1.87 -10.82
N LYS A 124 -2.91 2.25 -11.85
CA LYS A 124 -2.38 2.39 -13.21
C LYS A 124 -1.31 3.47 -13.32
N LYS A 125 -1.47 4.60 -12.63
CA LYS A 125 -0.46 5.66 -12.60
C LYS A 125 0.85 5.17 -11.96
N GLY A 126 0.77 4.40 -10.87
CA GLY A 126 1.95 3.76 -10.27
C GLY A 126 2.63 2.81 -11.23
N GLN A 127 1.88 1.88 -11.84
CA GLN A 127 2.43 0.91 -12.80
C GLN A 127 3.09 1.57 -14.02
N LEU A 128 2.52 2.68 -14.54
CA LEU A 128 3.13 3.44 -15.64
C LEU A 128 4.42 4.13 -15.20
N LYS A 129 4.46 4.70 -13.99
CA LYS A 129 5.67 5.30 -13.42
C LYS A 129 6.79 4.26 -13.30
N ASP A 130 6.49 3.08 -12.75
CA ASP A 130 7.44 1.99 -12.58
C ASP A 130 7.96 1.47 -13.93
N LEU A 131 7.06 1.37 -14.94
CA LEU A 131 7.44 0.96 -16.28
C LEU A 131 8.36 1.99 -16.96
N ASP A 132 8.02 3.29 -16.86
CA ASP A 132 8.83 4.36 -17.44
C ASP A 132 10.20 4.45 -16.77
N TYR A 133 10.27 4.28 -15.44
CA TYR A 133 11.52 4.21 -14.69
C TYR A 133 12.38 3.04 -15.17
N ASN A 134 11.83 1.83 -15.19
CA ASN A 134 12.56 0.62 -15.59
C ASN A 134 13.04 0.70 -17.05
N ASN A 135 12.23 1.27 -17.94
CA ASN A 135 12.64 1.49 -19.33
C ASN A 135 13.86 2.42 -19.41
N LYS A 136 13.89 3.50 -18.61
CA LYS A 136 15.04 4.42 -18.59
C LYS A 136 16.29 3.79 -17.99
N VAL A 137 16.16 3.00 -16.94
CA VAL A 137 17.29 2.25 -16.36
C VAL A 137 17.85 1.23 -17.35
N ASN A 138 16.98 0.49 -18.06
CA ASN A 138 17.42 -0.48 -19.07
C ASN A 138 18.09 0.22 -20.27
N GLU A 139 17.52 1.33 -20.77
CA GLU A 139 18.13 2.14 -21.82
C GLU A 139 19.51 2.66 -21.42
N ALA A 140 19.70 2.99 -20.13
CA ALA A 140 20.98 3.41 -19.61
C ALA A 140 21.98 2.25 -19.59
N ARG A 141 21.57 1.05 -19.15
CA ARG A 141 22.42 -0.15 -19.14
C ARG A 141 22.85 -0.55 -20.55
N ASP A 142 21.91 -0.55 -21.50
CA ASP A 142 22.21 -0.81 -22.91
C ASP A 142 23.25 0.20 -23.45
N ALA A 143 23.12 1.48 -23.07
CA ALA A 143 24.08 2.51 -23.47
C ALA A 143 25.45 2.31 -22.83
N VAL A 144 25.55 1.80 -21.59
CA VAL A 144 26.83 1.40 -20.98
C VAL A 144 27.48 0.27 -21.77
N ASP A 145 26.72 -0.76 -22.13
CA ASP A 145 27.18 -1.92 -22.90
C ASP A 145 27.64 -1.50 -24.31
N GLU A 146 27.04 -0.47 -24.91
CA GLU A 146 27.45 0.13 -26.17
C GLU A 146 28.65 1.07 -26.05
N GLY A 147 29.07 1.44 -24.84
CA GLY A 147 30.12 2.41 -24.56
C GLY A 147 29.71 3.87 -24.72
N ASP A 148 28.39 4.15 -24.87
CA ASP A 148 27.85 5.51 -24.91
C ASP A 148 27.52 6.00 -23.49
N TYR A 149 28.53 6.32 -22.73
CA TYR A 149 28.39 6.73 -21.33
C TYR A 149 27.63 8.04 -21.16
N ASN A 150 27.74 8.97 -22.13
CA ASN A 150 26.97 10.22 -22.09
C ASN A 150 25.46 9.95 -22.16
N LYS A 151 25.03 9.08 -23.07
CA LYS A 151 23.64 8.64 -23.15
C LYS A 151 23.20 7.92 -21.89
N ALA A 152 24.06 7.02 -21.34
CA ALA A 152 23.78 6.32 -20.09
C ALA A 152 23.51 7.30 -18.94
N PHE A 153 24.35 8.33 -18.76
CA PHE A 153 24.18 9.36 -17.74
C PHE A 153 22.87 10.14 -17.88
N GLU A 154 22.49 10.51 -19.09
CA GLU A 154 21.21 11.19 -19.33
C GLU A 154 20.02 10.29 -19.02
N CYS A 155 20.07 9.01 -19.38
CA CYS A 155 19.02 8.05 -19.07
C CYS A 155 18.89 7.78 -17.57
N TYR A 156 19.98 7.60 -16.83
CA TYR A 156 19.95 7.46 -15.36
C TYR A 156 19.38 8.70 -14.67
N LYS A 157 19.78 9.92 -15.09
CA LYS A 157 19.21 11.16 -14.56
C LYS A 157 17.71 11.23 -14.81
N ALA A 158 17.26 10.90 -16.04
CA ALA A 158 15.84 10.87 -16.35
C ALA A 158 15.07 9.83 -15.50
N ALA A 159 15.68 8.68 -15.21
CA ALA A 159 15.08 7.69 -14.28
C ALA A 159 14.95 8.25 -12.86
N VAL A 160 15.98 8.94 -12.34
CA VAL A 160 15.93 9.62 -11.03
C VAL A 160 14.83 10.67 -10.98
N ASP A 161 14.62 11.43 -12.06
CA ASP A 161 13.55 12.43 -12.14
C ASP A 161 12.15 11.77 -12.12
N ILE A 162 12.02 10.55 -12.67
CA ILE A 162 10.77 9.77 -12.62
C ILE A 162 10.54 9.24 -11.20
N ASP A 163 11.55 8.57 -10.59
CA ASP A 163 11.48 8.06 -9.23
C ASP A 163 12.75 8.32 -8.42
N PRO A 164 12.82 9.43 -7.68
CA PRO A 164 13.98 9.77 -6.87
C PRO A 164 14.18 8.85 -5.66
N THR A 165 13.22 7.97 -5.35
CA THR A 165 13.34 7.01 -4.24
C THR A 165 13.83 5.63 -4.66
N ALA A 166 13.93 5.36 -5.97
CA ALA A 166 14.39 4.07 -6.48
C ALA A 166 15.92 4.04 -6.59
N SER A 167 16.51 2.93 -6.21
CA SER A 167 17.97 2.80 -6.02
C SER A 167 18.76 2.57 -7.31
N ASP A 168 18.22 1.78 -8.25
CA ASP A 168 18.96 1.26 -9.41
C ASP A 168 19.59 2.36 -10.28
N ALA A 169 18.88 3.47 -10.46
CA ALA A 169 19.38 4.58 -11.27
C ALA A 169 20.60 5.27 -10.63
N TYR A 170 20.58 5.46 -9.30
CA TYR A 170 21.73 6.03 -8.58
C TYR A 170 22.93 5.09 -8.61
N ILE A 171 22.69 3.82 -8.33
CA ILE A 171 23.75 2.81 -8.30
C ILE A 171 24.38 2.68 -9.69
N GLY A 172 23.57 2.50 -10.74
CA GLY A 172 24.06 2.41 -12.10
C GLY A 172 24.81 3.67 -12.56
N TYR A 173 24.31 4.86 -12.20
CA TYR A 173 25.00 6.12 -12.49
C TYR A 173 26.38 6.20 -11.81
N MET A 174 26.47 5.85 -10.54
CA MET A 174 27.70 5.84 -9.77
C MET A 174 28.71 4.81 -10.32
N GLU A 175 28.24 3.60 -10.63
CA GLU A 175 29.08 2.53 -11.20
C GLU A 175 29.61 2.89 -12.58
N THR A 176 28.78 3.52 -13.41
CA THR A 176 29.20 3.97 -14.74
C THR A 176 30.37 4.97 -14.63
N TYR A 177 30.30 5.91 -13.70
CA TYR A 177 31.43 6.82 -13.46
C TYR A 177 32.64 6.10 -12.86
N ALA A 178 32.45 5.24 -11.86
CA ALA A 178 33.54 4.65 -11.13
C ALA A 178 34.35 3.61 -11.95
N TYR A 179 33.65 2.80 -12.76
CA TYR A 179 34.26 1.60 -13.36
C TYR A 179 34.36 1.64 -14.89
N TYR A 180 33.56 2.44 -15.56
CA TYR A 180 33.48 2.41 -17.03
C TYR A 180 33.90 3.72 -17.69
N TYR A 181 33.68 4.86 -17.02
CA TYR A 181 33.94 6.16 -17.62
C TYR A 181 35.41 6.56 -17.38
N THR A 182 36.21 6.67 -18.43
CA THR A 182 37.52 7.25 -18.41
C THR A 182 37.50 8.62 -19.08
N GLU A 183 37.72 9.68 -18.32
CA GLU A 183 37.99 11.01 -18.92
C GLU A 183 39.35 10.99 -19.57
N ASP A 184 39.39 11.12 -20.87
CA ASP A 184 40.65 11.34 -21.62
C ASP A 184 41.02 12.83 -21.52
N ASP A 185 41.21 13.30 -20.28
CA ASP A 185 41.57 14.69 -19.99
C ASP A 185 43.08 14.84 -19.86
N GLY A 186 43.72 15.20 -20.97
CA GLY A 186 45.08 15.65 -20.98
C GLY A 186 45.36 16.92 -20.16
N ASN A 187 44.53 17.24 -19.17
CA ASN A 187 44.62 18.42 -18.32
C ASN A 187 44.59 18.03 -16.83
N THR A 188 45.75 17.65 -16.33
CA THR A 188 46.01 17.44 -14.88
C THR A 188 46.00 18.78 -14.15
N SER A 189 44.82 19.27 -13.82
CA SER A 189 44.63 20.39 -12.89
C SER A 189 44.53 19.89 -11.47
N ALA A 190 45.28 20.47 -10.56
CA ALA A 190 45.58 20.01 -9.18
C ALA A 190 44.39 19.98 -8.20
N ASN A 191 43.15 19.86 -8.68
CA ASN A 191 41.94 19.81 -7.88
C ASN A 191 40.84 18.98 -8.57
N THR A 192 41.23 17.87 -9.20
CA THR A 192 40.29 17.02 -9.93
C THR A 192 39.58 16.08 -8.99
N GLU A 193 38.24 16.33 -8.84
CA GLU A 193 37.28 15.39 -8.30
C GLU A 193 37.39 14.05 -9.06
N THR A 194 37.46 12.95 -8.35
CA THR A 194 37.54 11.62 -8.95
C THR A 194 36.29 11.28 -9.73
N ALA A 195 36.31 10.35 -10.68
CA ALA A 195 35.13 9.87 -11.38
C ALA A 195 34.08 9.33 -10.41
N ALA A 196 34.53 8.60 -9.38
CA ALA A 196 33.65 8.11 -8.33
C ALA A 196 32.90 9.24 -7.57
N GLU A 197 33.61 10.33 -7.22
CA GLU A 197 33.01 11.49 -6.57
C GLU A 197 31.98 12.19 -7.48
N LYS A 198 32.27 12.28 -8.78
CA LYS A 198 31.30 12.80 -9.77
C LYS A 198 30.02 11.94 -9.78
N GLY A 199 30.16 10.62 -9.75
CA GLY A 199 29.04 9.67 -9.67
C GLY A 199 28.23 9.85 -8.38
N ILE A 200 28.89 9.99 -7.24
CA ILE A 200 28.24 10.18 -5.93
C ILE A 200 27.44 11.49 -5.88
N ARG A 201 27.83 12.50 -6.63
CA ARG A 201 27.20 13.84 -6.58
C ARG A 201 25.70 13.81 -6.87
N LEU A 202 25.22 12.98 -7.80
CA LEU A 202 23.80 12.86 -8.11
C LEU A 202 23.00 12.34 -6.90
N ALA A 203 23.52 11.32 -6.22
CA ALA A 203 22.90 10.78 -5.01
C ALA A 203 22.91 11.80 -3.86
N LEU A 204 24.02 12.52 -3.66
CA LEU A 204 24.11 13.56 -2.63
C LEU A 204 23.15 14.73 -2.84
N LYS A 205 22.79 15.04 -4.09
CA LYS A 205 21.80 16.06 -4.38
C LYS A 205 20.42 15.69 -3.86
N ASN A 206 20.09 14.41 -3.83
CA ASN A 206 18.80 13.85 -3.40
C ASN A 206 18.94 13.06 -2.07
N LYS A 207 19.86 13.42 -1.23
CA LYS A 207 20.27 12.67 -0.02
C LYS A 207 19.13 12.32 0.94
N ASP A 208 18.05 13.10 0.96
CA ASP A 208 16.91 12.89 1.85
C ASP A 208 15.91 11.86 1.28
N GLU A 209 16.05 11.51 0.00
CA GLU A 209 15.16 10.57 -0.72
C GLU A 209 15.82 9.22 -1.02
N ILE A 210 17.18 9.14 -0.94
CA ILE A 210 17.92 7.92 -1.22
C ILE A 210 17.78 6.87 -0.11
N LYS A 211 17.68 5.61 -0.52
CA LYS A 211 17.58 4.46 0.39
C LYS A 211 18.96 4.07 0.95
N ASP A 212 18.93 3.16 1.91
CA ASP A 212 20.15 2.72 2.61
C ASP A 212 21.10 1.92 1.72
N ASP A 213 20.59 1.18 0.72
CA ASP A 213 21.43 0.50 -0.28
C ASP A 213 22.23 1.49 -1.14
N VAL A 214 21.67 2.62 -1.50
CA VAL A 214 22.40 3.70 -2.19
C VAL A 214 23.44 4.32 -1.27
N LYS A 215 23.14 4.55 0.02
CA LYS A 215 24.10 5.03 1.01
C LYS A 215 25.25 4.04 1.19
N PHE A 216 24.95 2.74 1.22
CA PHE A 216 25.96 1.68 1.27
C PHE A 216 26.87 1.73 0.05
N LYS A 217 26.31 1.88 -1.16
CA LYS A 217 27.12 2.02 -2.39
C LYS A 217 28.02 3.27 -2.36
N ILE A 218 27.51 4.39 -1.85
CA ILE A 218 28.33 5.60 -1.64
C ILE A 218 29.50 5.29 -0.67
N ALA A 219 29.23 4.59 0.42
CA ALA A 219 30.26 4.20 1.39
C ALA A 219 31.34 3.33 0.74
N MET A 220 30.93 2.33 -0.06
CA MET A 220 31.85 1.45 -0.77
C MET A 220 32.73 2.22 -1.77
N LEU A 221 32.17 3.13 -2.55
CA LEU A 221 32.93 3.94 -3.50
C LEU A 221 33.96 4.86 -2.79
N TYR A 222 33.57 5.46 -1.64
CA TYR A 222 34.52 6.19 -0.83
C TYR A 222 35.65 5.27 -0.26
N TYR A 223 35.29 4.04 0.08
CA TYR A 223 36.25 3.05 0.61
C TYR A 223 37.19 2.52 -0.47
N ASP A 224 36.63 2.08 -1.61
CA ASP A 224 37.39 1.35 -2.64
C ASP A 224 38.06 2.26 -3.69
N GLU A 225 37.36 3.30 -4.14
CA GLU A 225 37.83 4.13 -5.26
C GLU A 225 38.52 5.41 -4.78
N VAL A 226 37.82 6.18 -3.90
CA VAL A 226 38.30 7.47 -3.43
C VAL A 226 39.36 7.32 -2.33
N LYS A 227 39.31 6.22 -1.57
CA LYS A 227 40.13 5.95 -0.38
C LYS A 227 39.97 6.97 0.74
N ASP A 228 38.82 7.68 0.77
CA ASP A 228 38.41 8.53 1.91
C ASP A 228 37.68 7.70 2.95
N TYR A 229 38.45 7.08 3.84
CA TYR A 229 37.92 6.23 4.90
C TYR A 229 37.03 7.00 5.92
N SER A 230 37.25 8.30 6.08
CA SER A 230 36.41 9.13 6.94
C SER A 230 35.01 9.32 6.35
N ALA A 231 34.93 9.64 5.06
CA ALA A 231 33.67 9.72 4.34
C ALA A 231 32.97 8.35 4.27
N ALA A 232 33.70 7.29 3.94
CA ALA A 232 33.20 5.91 3.90
C ALA A 232 32.56 5.53 5.24
N LYS A 233 33.27 5.68 6.35
CA LYS A 233 32.76 5.39 7.70
C LYS A 233 31.48 6.12 8.01
N LYS A 234 31.40 7.42 7.65
CA LYS A 234 30.19 8.21 7.89
C LYS A 234 28.96 7.59 7.22
N TYR A 235 29.09 7.12 5.97
CA TYR A 235 27.97 6.52 5.25
C TYR A 235 27.71 5.09 5.70
N PHE A 236 28.71 4.30 6.06
CA PHE A 236 28.52 2.98 6.69
C PHE A 236 27.69 3.10 7.98
N ASN A 237 28.02 4.07 8.85
CA ASN A 237 27.27 4.30 10.10
C ASN A 237 25.81 4.81 9.86
N MET A 238 25.45 5.23 8.65
CA MET A 238 24.05 5.56 8.32
C MET A 238 23.23 4.32 7.93
N VAL A 239 23.89 3.20 7.69
CA VAL A 239 23.29 1.96 7.17
C VAL A 239 23.32 0.83 8.18
N ASP A 240 24.17 0.89 9.20
CA ASP A 240 24.44 -0.19 10.16
C ASP A 240 23.25 -0.70 10.98
N GLU A 241 22.16 0.09 11.03
CA GLU A 241 20.88 -0.28 11.67
C GLU A 241 19.73 -0.46 10.67
N SER A 242 20.02 -0.53 9.36
CA SER A 242 19.00 -0.66 8.33
C SER A 242 18.20 -1.94 8.48
N LYS A 243 16.86 -1.80 8.53
CA LYS A 243 15.93 -2.94 8.57
C LYS A 243 15.52 -3.44 7.19
N ASP A 244 15.60 -2.57 6.20
CA ASP A 244 15.21 -2.89 4.82
C ASP A 244 16.33 -3.65 4.10
N PHE A 245 17.59 -3.45 4.54
CA PHE A 245 18.79 -4.05 3.96
C PHE A 245 19.67 -4.68 5.05
N PRO A 246 19.23 -5.77 5.72
CA PRO A 246 19.90 -6.33 6.89
C PRO A 246 21.31 -6.87 6.59
N ASP A 247 21.56 -7.37 5.38
CA ASP A 247 22.87 -7.89 5.01
C ASP A 247 23.87 -6.76 4.79
N GLN A 248 23.45 -5.67 4.14
CA GLN A 248 24.27 -4.47 3.99
C GLN A 248 24.50 -3.78 5.33
N ALA A 249 23.52 -3.80 6.25
CA ALA A 249 23.68 -3.28 7.60
C ALA A 249 24.79 -4.01 8.37
N LYS A 250 24.85 -5.34 8.28
CA LYS A 250 25.95 -6.12 8.87
C LYS A 250 27.30 -5.77 8.25
N GLN A 251 27.37 -5.73 6.91
CA GLN A 251 28.59 -5.35 6.19
C GLN A 251 29.02 -3.93 6.57
N ALA A 252 28.10 -2.97 6.60
CA ALA A 252 28.38 -1.58 6.95
C ALA A 252 29.05 -1.45 8.33
N LYS A 253 28.55 -2.20 9.31
CA LYS A 253 29.15 -2.24 10.66
C LYS A 253 30.61 -2.68 10.63
N TYR A 254 30.92 -3.73 9.86
CA TYR A 254 32.29 -4.26 9.75
C TYR A 254 33.22 -3.30 8.98
N TYR A 255 32.75 -2.77 7.84
CA TYR A 255 33.51 -1.79 7.09
C TYR A 255 33.75 -0.49 7.86
N ALA A 256 32.80 -0.04 8.69
CA ALA A 256 32.98 1.10 9.58
C ALA A 256 34.12 0.87 10.58
N ALA A 257 34.22 -0.35 11.15
CA ALA A 257 35.35 -0.73 12.03
C ALA A 257 36.67 -0.77 11.32
N ILE A 258 36.70 -1.27 10.06
CA ILE A 258 37.91 -1.28 9.23
C ILE A 258 38.34 0.15 8.89
N CYS A 259 37.40 1.03 8.55
CA CYS A 259 37.69 2.44 8.32
C CYS A 259 38.32 3.11 9.55
N ASP A 260 37.85 2.79 10.76
CA ASP A 260 38.45 3.28 11.99
C ASP A 260 39.93 2.88 12.10
N SER A 261 40.23 1.65 11.80
CA SER A 261 41.62 1.13 11.83
C SER A 261 42.50 1.80 10.77
N LYS A 262 41.93 2.11 9.60
CA LYS A 262 42.66 2.82 8.53
C LYS A 262 42.89 4.31 8.85
N ILE A 263 41.93 4.96 9.53
CA ILE A 263 42.06 6.37 9.96
C ILE A 263 43.01 6.49 11.13
N ASN A 264 42.88 5.64 12.13
CA ASN A 264 43.66 5.66 13.37
C ASN A 264 44.64 4.49 13.37
N LYS A 265 45.77 4.64 12.72
CA LYS A 265 46.86 3.62 12.70
C LYS A 265 47.35 3.20 14.09
N SER A 266 46.95 3.93 15.14
CA SER A 266 47.26 3.64 16.55
C SER A 266 46.06 3.04 17.32
N ALA A 267 44.89 2.80 16.67
CA ALA A 267 43.79 2.06 17.32
C ALA A 267 44.30 0.63 17.58
N SER A 268 44.28 0.21 18.83
CA SER A 268 44.80 -1.12 19.17
C SER A 268 43.92 -2.19 18.48
N PHE A 269 44.57 -3.22 17.97
CA PHE A 269 43.93 -4.40 17.42
C PHE A 269 42.88 -4.96 18.40
N ASP A 270 43.22 -5.01 19.69
CA ASP A 270 42.35 -5.50 20.73
C ASP A 270 40.98 -4.81 20.78
N THR A 271 40.91 -3.50 20.49
CA THR A 271 39.67 -2.73 20.48
C THR A 271 38.74 -3.14 19.33
N ASN A 272 39.29 -3.58 18.20
CA ASN A 272 38.54 -3.90 16.99
C ASN A 272 38.46 -5.41 16.69
N LYS A 273 39.18 -6.23 17.47
CA LYS A 273 39.37 -7.67 17.24
C LYS A 273 38.05 -8.40 16.96
N GLU A 274 37.03 -8.19 17.82
CA GLU A 274 35.77 -8.86 17.68
C GLU A 274 35.05 -8.51 16.36
N ASN A 275 35.08 -7.23 15.95
CA ASN A 275 34.46 -6.79 14.69
C ASN A 275 35.25 -7.29 13.47
N ILE A 276 36.56 -7.35 13.56
CA ILE A 276 37.44 -7.86 12.49
C ILE A 276 37.17 -9.35 12.28
N PHE A 277 37.11 -10.13 13.35
CA PHE A 277 36.88 -11.56 13.26
C PHE A 277 35.44 -11.87 12.80
N ALA A 278 34.44 -11.11 13.28
CA ALA A 278 33.07 -11.23 12.79
C ALA A 278 32.95 -10.90 11.31
N PHE A 279 33.72 -9.94 10.80
CA PHE A 279 33.78 -9.64 9.36
C PHE A 279 34.45 -10.76 8.56
N GLN A 280 35.51 -11.33 9.07
CA GLN A 280 36.15 -12.50 8.47
C GLN A 280 35.16 -13.67 8.37
N ASP A 281 34.49 -14.00 9.47
CA ASP A 281 33.52 -15.09 9.51
C ASP A 281 32.36 -14.81 8.53
N TYR A 282 31.86 -13.56 8.46
CA TYR A 282 30.84 -13.18 7.52
C TYR A 282 31.28 -13.37 6.07
N ASN A 283 32.50 -12.93 5.69
CA ASN A 283 33.02 -13.11 4.34
C ASN A 283 33.22 -14.58 4.01
N SER A 284 33.72 -15.38 4.97
CA SER A 284 33.88 -16.81 4.79
C SER A 284 32.56 -17.53 4.49
N ASP A 285 31.48 -17.10 5.14
CA ASP A 285 30.16 -17.73 5.01
C ASP A 285 29.38 -17.26 3.78
N ASN A 286 29.67 -16.07 3.25
CA ASN A 286 28.82 -15.41 2.25
C ASN A 286 29.51 -15.09 0.92
N ILE A 287 30.82 -15.20 0.82
CA ILE A 287 31.57 -14.99 -0.43
C ILE A 287 32.09 -16.35 -0.92
N ASP A 288 31.85 -16.61 -2.21
CA ASP A 288 32.31 -17.86 -2.86
C ASP A 288 33.83 -17.99 -2.78
N ASP A 289 34.31 -19.21 -2.53
CA ASP A 289 35.72 -19.51 -2.37
C ASP A 289 36.59 -19.25 -3.63
N THR A 290 35.93 -19.15 -4.80
CA THR A 290 36.58 -18.80 -6.07
C THR A 290 36.64 -17.30 -6.33
N ASN A 291 36.02 -16.49 -5.46
CA ASN A 291 36.01 -15.04 -5.60
C ASN A 291 37.25 -14.42 -4.93
N PRO A 292 38.14 -13.77 -5.69
CA PRO A 292 39.35 -13.12 -5.15
C PRO A 292 39.05 -12.08 -4.06
N ASP A 293 37.89 -11.41 -4.11
CA ASP A 293 37.52 -10.39 -3.12
C ASP A 293 37.45 -10.92 -1.70
N LYS A 294 37.04 -12.20 -1.54
CA LYS A 294 37.04 -12.87 -0.25
C LYS A 294 38.43 -12.77 0.41
N TYR A 295 39.49 -13.07 -0.32
CA TYR A 295 40.85 -13.13 0.17
C TYR A 295 41.49 -11.75 0.25
N THR A 296 41.23 -10.86 -0.69
CA THR A 296 41.67 -9.47 -0.68
C THR A 296 41.24 -8.72 0.57
N ASN A 297 40.01 -8.91 1.01
CA ASN A 297 39.49 -8.30 2.23
C ASN A 297 40.25 -8.76 3.48
N TYR A 298 40.64 -10.02 3.55
CA TYR A 298 41.41 -10.55 4.66
C TYR A 298 42.88 -10.07 4.64
N LEU A 299 43.50 -10.03 3.45
CA LEU A 299 44.86 -9.52 3.31
C LEU A 299 44.95 -8.05 3.71
N ASN A 300 43.95 -7.25 3.39
CA ASN A 300 43.86 -5.87 3.87
C ASN A 300 43.88 -5.76 5.40
N ILE A 301 43.20 -6.64 6.09
CA ILE A 301 43.18 -6.71 7.56
C ILE A 301 44.57 -7.14 8.07
N ALA A 302 45.15 -8.18 7.47
CA ALA A 302 46.48 -8.64 7.82
C ALA A 302 47.54 -7.54 7.66
N TYR A 303 47.44 -6.75 6.60
CA TYR A 303 48.34 -5.64 6.32
C TYR A 303 48.23 -4.50 7.36
N ILE A 304 47.01 -4.19 7.82
CA ILE A 304 46.80 -3.17 8.84
C ILE A 304 47.38 -3.60 10.18
N TYR A 305 47.28 -4.86 10.51
CA TYR A 305 47.70 -5.43 11.80
C TYR A 305 48.92 -6.33 11.71
N LEU A 306 49.80 -6.10 10.74
CA LEU A 306 51.01 -6.91 10.51
C LEU A 306 51.87 -7.05 11.77
N GLY A 307 51.95 -5.98 12.59
CA GLY A 307 52.69 -6.00 13.85
C GLY A 307 52.07 -6.87 14.94
N GLU A 308 50.76 -7.13 14.88
CA GLU A 308 50.03 -7.91 15.86
C GLU A 308 49.97 -9.41 15.54
N ILE A 309 50.26 -9.81 14.29
CA ILE A 309 50.22 -11.22 13.86
C ILE A 309 51.14 -12.08 14.75
N SER A 310 52.32 -11.54 15.13
CA SER A 310 53.24 -12.25 16.00
C SER A 310 52.78 -12.34 17.46
N ASN A 311 51.85 -11.47 17.87
CA ASN A 311 51.42 -11.33 19.25
C ASN A 311 50.01 -11.98 19.49
N ASP A 312 49.26 -12.20 18.42
CA ASP A 312 47.93 -12.82 18.51
C ASP A 312 47.91 -14.12 17.69
N PRO A 313 47.94 -15.29 18.38
CA PRO A 313 47.94 -16.60 17.73
C PRO A 313 46.66 -16.89 16.94
N GLU A 314 45.53 -16.32 17.34
CA GLU A 314 44.25 -16.52 16.64
C GLU A 314 44.22 -15.77 15.31
N LEU A 315 44.72 -14.52 15.28
CA LEU A 315 44.88 -13.74 14.04
C LEU A 315 45.87 -14.46 13.09
N ALA A 316 47.00 -14.94 13.61
CA ALA A 316 48.00 -15.67 12.82
C ALA A 316 47.37 -16.92 12.17
N ASN A 317 46.67 -17.73 12.95
CA ASN A 317 46.04 -18.95 12.44
C ASN A 317 44.92 -18.65 11.42
N ARG A 318 44.13 -17.61 11.61
CA ARG A 318 43.08 -17.20 10.64
C ARG A 318 43.69 -16.80 9.31
N ILE A 319 44.80 -16.08 9.32
CA ILE A 319 45.51 -15.66 8.09
C ILE A 319 46.14 -16.88 7.39
N GLU A 320 46.79 -17.81 8.14
CA GLU A 320 47.38 -19.03 7.59
C GLU A 320 46.33 -19.90 6.88
N VAL A 321 45.20 -20.19 7.55
CA VAL A 321 44.09 -20.96 6.97
C VAL A 321 43.57 -20.31 5.70
N LEU A 322 43.43 -19.00 5.70
CA LEU A 322 42.93 -18.24 4.57
C LEU A 322 43.91 -18.25 3.36
N MET A 323 45.21 -18.13 3.62
CA MET A 323 46.19 -18.22 2.56
C MET A 323 46.23 -19.62 1.94
N ASP A 324 46.06 -20.65 2.75
CA ASP A 324 45.96 -22.04 2.27
C ASP A 324 44.69 -22.25 1.43
N GLU A 325 43.56 -21.68 1.84
CA GLU A 325 42.32 -21.72 1.06
C GLU A 325 42.47 -20.94 -0.26
N ALA A 326 43.08 -19.76 -0.26
CA ALA A 326 43.31 -18.97 -1.45
C ALA A 326 44.18 -19.72 -2.47
N MET A 327 45.27 -20.30 -2.01
CA MET A 327 46.18 -21.09 -2.86
C MET A 327 45.53 -22.33 -3.45
N LYS A 328 44.50 -22.87 -2.79
CA LYS A 328 43.74 -24.04 -3.24
C LYS A 328 42.60 -23.71 -4.22
N ASN A 329 41.93 -22.61 -4.02
CA ASN A 329 40.66 -22.31 -4.65
C ASN A 329 40.75 -21.28 -5.77
N LEU A 330 41.84 -20.47 -5.81
CA LEU A 330 42.03 -19.49 -6.87
C LEU A 330 42.93 -20.08 -7.99
N ASP A 331 42.62 -19.70 -9.22
CA ASP A 331 43.46 -20.01 -10.38
C ASP A 331 44.81 -19.28 -10.29
N ASP A 332 45.85 -19.88 -10.85
CA ASP A 332 47.25 -19.33 -10.89
C ASP A 332 47.33 -17.90 -11.48
N ASN A 333 46.31 -17.42 -12.13
CA ASN A 333 46.19 -16.07 -12.71
C ASN A 333 45.35 -15.09 -11.90
N ALA A 334 44.85 -15.46 -10.74
CA ALA A 334 44.10 -14.55 -9.89
C ALA A 334 45.02 -13.52 -9.23
N GLU A 335 44.85 -12.24 -9.54
CA GLU A 335 45.56 -11.14 -8.89
C GLU A 335 45.04 -10.97 -7.45
N VAL A 336 45.50 -11.82 -6.53
CA VAL A 336 45.20 -11.73 -5.09
C VAL A 336 46.37 -11.18 -4.30
N LEU A 337 47.54 -11.09 -4.92
CA LEU A 337 48.82 -10.66 -4.29
C LEU A 337 49.33 -9.39 -4.91
#